data_441ee49c47f003f61383202b0dd22631
#
_entry.id   441ee49c47f003f61383202b0dd22631
#
_cell.length_a   1.000
_cell.length_b   1.000
_cell.length_c   1.000
_cell.angle_alpha   90.00
_cell.angle_beta   90.00
_cell.angle_gamma   90.00
#
_symmetry.space_group_name_H-M   'P 1'
#
loop_
_entity.id
_entity.type
_entity.pdbx_description
1 polymer ?
#
loop_
_entity_poly.entity_id
_entity_poly.type
_entity_poly.pdbx_seq_one_letter_code
_entity_poly.pdbx_strand_id
1 'polypeptide(L)'
;MHSEYLQGTERLVAPDTLNVLLSHNPDVFPAAVRKGFPLTIAGHTHGGQVNLELLHQNFNTARYFTPYVRGLYREGDASIYVSSGLGTIGVPVRIGAPAEVTVLRLCAT
;
A
#
# COMPACT_ATOMS: atom_id res chain seq x y z
N MET A 1 -0.48 8.18 -16.93
CA MET A 1 0.05 6.85 -16.59
C MET A 1 -0.79 6.14 -15.52
N HIS A 2 -1.01 6.75 -14.39
CA HIS A 2 -1.80 6.13 -13.31
C HIS A 2 -3.29 5.99 -13.61
N SER A 3 -3.80 6.71 -14.60
CA SER A 3 -5.20 6.64 -15.02
C SER A 3 -5.56 5.30 -15.67
N GLU A 4 -4.56 4.53 -16.08
CA GLU A 4 -4.78 3.23 -16.72
C GLU A 4 -4.87 2.08 -15.74
N TYR A 5 -4.52 2.33 -14.48
CA TYR A 5 -4.61 1.29 -13.46
C TYR A 5 -6.06 0.87 -13.23
N LEU A 6 -6.27 -0.41 -13.08
CA LEU A 6 -7.56 -1.02 -12.69
C LEU A 6 -8.68 -0.80 -13.72
N GLN A 7 -8.37 -0.61 -14.99
CA GLN A 7 -9.40 -0.46 -16.01
C GLN A 7 -10.36 -1.65 -16.00
N GLY A 8 -11.65 -1.36 -15.96
CA GLY A 8 -12.70 -2.37 -15.98
C GLY A 8 -12.97 -3.05 -14.64
N THR A 9 -12.17 -2.78 -13.61
CA THR A 9 -12.38 -3.41 -12.29
C THR A 9 -13.61 -2.87 -11.57
N GLU A 10 -14.12 -1.71 -11.95
CA GLU A 10 -15.34 -1.16 -11.40
C GLU A 10 -16.54 -2.11 -11.55
N ARG A 11 -16.49 -3.01 -12.53
CA ARG A 11 -17.52 -4.04 -12.72
C ARG A 11 -17.48 -5.12 -11.64
N LEU A 12 -16.38 -5.23 -10.93
CA LEU A 12 -16.18 -6.22 -9.87
C LEU A 12 -16.62 -5.69 -8.50
N VAL A 13 -16.84 -4.38 -8.39
CA VAL A 13 -17.33 -3.78 -7.15
C VAL A 13 -18.77 -4.20 -6.91
N ALA A 14 -18.99 -4.97 -5.85
CA ALA A 14 -20.32 -5.45 -5.50
C ALA A 14 -21.02 -4.49 -4.54
N PRO A 15 -22.29 -4.12 -4.78
CA PRO A 15 -23.01 -3.24 -3.87
C PRO A 15 -23.29 -3.94 -2.53
N ASP A 16 -23.44 -3.14 -1.49
CA ASP A 16 -23.80 -3.60 -0.14
C ASP A 16 -22.80 -4.61 0.47
N THR A 17 -21.58 -4.62 -0.03
CA THR A 17 -20.50 -5.48 0.50
C THR A 17 -19.24 -4.66 0.67
N LEU A 18 -18.34 -5.12 1.53
CA LEU A 18 -17.00 -4.55 1.62
C LEU A 18 -16.17 -5.07 0.45
N ASN A 19 -15.75 -4.16 -0.41
CA ASN A 19 -14.88 -4.48 -1.55
C ASN A 19 -13.43 -4.18 -1.15
N VAL A 20 -12.60 -5.20 -1.13
CA VAL A 20 -11.18 -5.08 -0.79
C VAL A 20 -10.35 -5.35 -2.03
N LEU A 21 -9.47 -4.41 -2.36
CA LEU A 21 -8.51 -4.58 -3.45
C LEU A 21 -7.19 -5.08 -2.89
N LEU A 22 -6.71 -6.20 -3.41
CA LEU A 22 -5.35 -6.67 -3.13
C LEU A 22 -4.47 -6.29 -4.32
N SER A 23 -3.41 -5.56 -4.06
CA SER A 23 -2.50 -5.11 -5.10
C SER A 23 -1.06 -5.27 -4.66
N HIS A 24 -0.21 -5.67 -5.61
CA HIS A 24 1.22 -5.68 -5.36
C HIS A 24 1.76 -4.26 -5.20
N ASN A 25 1.30 -3.34 -6.03
CA ASN A 25 1.81 -1.97 -6.10
C ASN A 25 0.86 -1.00 -5.40
N PRO A 26 1.31 -0.24 -4.39
CA PRO A 26 0.46 0.73 -3.70
C PRO A 26 0.11 1.96 -4.56
N ASP A 27 0.80 2.21 -5.66
CA ASP A 27 0.50 3.33 -6.55
C ASP A 27 -0.88 3.24 -7.21
N VAL A 28 -1.53 2.09 -7.13
CA VAL A 28 -2.90 1.93 -7.62
C VAL A 28 -3.94 2.63 -6.73
N PHE A 29 -3.56 3.10 -5.56
CA PHE A 29 -4.52 3.62 -4.58
C PHE A 29 -5.38 4.76 -5.12
N PRO A 30 -4.85 5.80 -5.77
CA PRO A 30 -5.71 6.85 -6.34
C PRO A 30 -6.74 6.30 -7.33
N ALA A 31 -6.34 5.33 -8.15
CA ALA A 31 -7.26 4.67 -9.07
C ALA A 31 -8.30 3.82 -8.33
N ALA A 32 -7.89 3.11 -7.28
CA ALA A 32 -8.79 2.31 -6.45
C ALA A 32 -9.86 3.18 -5.79
N VAL A 33 -9.50 4.35 -5.32
CA VAL A 33 -10.45 5.33 -4.75
C VAL A 33 -11.50 5.71 -5.78
N ARG A 34 -11.07 6.06 -6.99
CA ARG A 34 -11.98 6.43 -8.08
C ARG A 34 -12.88 5.28 -8.53
N LYS A 35 -12.41 4.05 -8.43
CA LYS A 35 -13.17 2.85 -8.84
C LYS A 35 -14.11 2.34 -7.76
N GLY A 36 -14.10 2.93 -6.58
CA GLY A 36 -15.03 2.59 -5.50
C GLY A 36 -14.56 1.50 -4.54
N PHE A 37 -13.25 1.25 -4.45
CA PHE A 37 -12.69 0.33 -3.45
C PHE A 37 -12.42 1.08 -2.15
N PRO A 38 -13.15 0.79 -1.07
CA PRO A 38 -12.93 1.48 0.20
C PRO A 38 -11.66 1.04 0.93
N LEU A 39 -11.14 -0.14 0.62
CA LEU A 39 -9.92 -0.64 1.24
C LEU A 39 -9.01 -1.28 0.19
N THR A 40 -7.77 -0.83 0.18
CA THR A 40 -6.69 -1.44 -0.61
C THR A 40 -5.63 -1.99 0.34
N ILE A 41 -5.15 -3.18 0.05
CA ILE A 41 -4.02 -3.79 0.78
C ILE A 41 -2.91 -4.01 -0.22
N ALA A 42 -1.75 -3.46 0.06
CA ALA A 42 -0.62 -3.50 -0.86
C ALA A 42 0.69 -3.84 -0.16
N GLY A 43 1.68 -4.18 -0.94
CA GLY A 43 3.04 -4.45 -0.47
C GLY A 43 4.07 -3.80 -1.38
N HIS A 44 4.96 -4.61 -1.96
CA HIS A 44 5.96 -4.23 -2.95
C HIS A 44 7.11 -3.35 -2.42
N THR A 45 6.82 -2.30 -1.65
CA THR A 45 7.83 -1.34 -1.19
C THR A 45 8.78 -1.91 -0.15
N HIS A 46 8.41 -3.05 0.47
CA HIS A 46 9.11 -3.62 1.63
C HIS A 46 9.31 -2.59 2.76
N GLY A 47 8.38 -1.62 2.87
CA GLY A 47 8.47 -0.54 3.86
C GLY A 47 9.66 0.39 3.65
N GLY A 48 10.20 0.45 2.41
CA GLY A 48 11.47 1.09 2.16
C GLY A 48 12.62 0.34 2.82
N GLN A 49 12.75 -0.94 2.55
CA GLN A 49 13.59 -1.97 3.22
C GLN A 49 14.86 -1.44 3.88
N VAL A 50 15.57 -0.54 3.22
CA VAL A 50 16.68 0.24 3.78
C VAL A 50 16.17 1.65 3.99
N ASN A 51 15.50 1.87 5.11
CA ASN A 51 14.95 3.17 5.44
C ASN A 51 16.00 4.02 6.15
N LEU A 52 16.68 4.81 5.37
CA LEU A 52 17.75 5.69 5.87
C LEU A 52 17.22 6.93 6.59
N GLU A 53 15.91 7.06 6.80
CA GLU A 53 15.35 8.11 7.65
C GLU A 53 15.90 8.04 9.09
N LEU A 54 16.33 6.87 9.52
CA LEU A 54 17.05 6.74 10.78
C LEU A 54 18.43 7.43 10.76
N LEU A 55 19.03 7.52 9.58
CA LEU A 55 20.35 8.11 9.38
C LEU A 55 20.26 9.49 8.74
N HIS A 56 19.25 9.70 7.89
CA HIS A 56 19.05 10.96 7.17
C HIS A 56 17.57 11.04 6.73
N GLN A 57 16.85 12.03 7.22
CA GLN A 57 15.38 12.10 7.16
C GLN A 57 14.75 12.02 5.77
N ASN A 58 15.49 12.17 4.71
CA ASN A 58 14.92 12.22 3.37
C ASN A 58 15.39 11.08 2.46
N PHE A 59 16.07 10.09 3.00
CA PHE A 59 16.61 9.03 2.17
C PHE A 59 15.87 7.72 2.42
N ASN A 60 14.88 7.44 1.57
CA ASN A 60 14.15 6.19 1.53
C ASN A 60 13.99 5.77 0.09
N THR A 61 14.55 4.61 -0.28
CA THR A 61 14.58 4.15 -1.66
C THR A 61 13.20 3.96 -2.28
N ALA A 62 12.20 3.54 -1.49
CA ALA A 62 10.85 3.36 -1.98
C ALA A 62 10.13 4.69 -2.26
N ARG A 63 10.51 5.78 -1.63
CA ARG A 63 9.87 7.08 -1.84
C ARG A 63 10.10 7.66 -3.22
N TYR A 64 11.13 7.23 -3.92
CA TYR A 64 11.35 7.64 -5.30
C TYR A 64 10.29 7.11 -6.25
N PHE A 65 9.57 6.05 -5.83
CA PHE A 65 8.64 5.34 -6.68
C PHE A 65 7.19 5.51 -6.25
N THR A 66 6.96 5.73 -4.96
CA THR A 66 5.60 5.86 -4.42
C THR A 66 5.59 6.68 -3.12
N PRO A 67 4.55 7.54 -2.91
CA PRO A 67 4.34 8.17 -1.61
C PRO A 67 3.85 7.18 -0.54
N TYR A 68 3.35 6.01 -0.95
CA TYR A 68 2.78 5.02 -0.04
C TYR A 68 3.83 3.96 0.26
N VAL A 69 4.63 4.18 1.30
CA VAL A 69 5.76 3.31 1.63
C VAL A 69 5.36 2.19 2.58
N ARG A 70 4.71 2.52 3.68
CA ARG A 70 4.22 1.55 4.67
C ARG A 70 3.16 2.17 5.57
N GLY A 71 2.32 1.32 6.15
CA GLY A 71 1.31 1.73 7.12
C GLY A 71 -0.01 2.10 6.47
N LEU A 72 -0.83 2.78 7.24
CA LEU A 72 -2.18 3.15 6.85
C LEU A 72 -2.20 4.58 6.31
N TYR A 73 -2.76 4.73 5.13
CA TYR A 73 -3.02 6.03 4.52
C TYR A 73 -4.51 6.12 4.22
N ARG A 74 -5.06 7.34 4.24
CA ARG A 74 -6.47 7.59 3.97
C ARG A 74 -6.65 8.70 2.96
N GLU A 75 -7.67 8.54 2.11
CA GLU A 75 -8.13 9.57 1.20
C GLU A 75 -9.66 9.54 1.19
N GLY A 76 -10.30 10.54 1.79
CA GLY A 76 -11.74 10.52 2.02
C GLY A 76 -12.13 9.33 2.88
N ASP A 77 -13.08 8.54 2.39
CA ASP A 77 -13.57 7.33 3.07
C ASP A 77 -12.78 6.08 2.68
N ALA A 78 -11.81 6.21 1.78
CA ALA A 78 -11.00 5.10 1.32
C ALA A 78 -9.69 5.02 2.11
N SER A 79 -9.21 3.79 2.29
CA SER A 79 -7.95 3.54 2.99
C SER A 79 -7.09 2.57 2.19
N ILE A 80 -5.77 2.73 2.32
CA ILE A 80 -4.80 1.74 1.89
C ILE A 80 -3.90 1.37 3.07
N TYR A 81 -3.68 0.09 3.24
CA TYR A 81 -2.64 -0.42 4.13
C TYR A 81 -1.49 -0.99 3.30
N VAL A 82 -0.29 -0.48 3.53
CA VAL A 82 0.92 -0.94 2.85
C VAL A 82 1.76 -1.70 3.85
N SER A 83 1.89 -3.02 3.64
CA SER A 83 2.70 -3.89 4.50
C SER A 83 4.17 -3.79 4.12
N SER A 84 5.04 -3.75 5.12
CA SER A 84 6.48 -3.91 4.88
C SER A 84 6.86 -5.35 4.61
N GLY A 85 6.01 -6.32 4.96
CA GLY A 85 6.22 -7.72 4.66
C GLY A 85 7.37 -8.37 5.43
N LEU A 86 7.67 -9.60 5.08
CA LEU A 86 8.73 -10.40 5.72
C LEU A 86 10.00 -10.50 4.85
N GLY A 87 9.87 -10.28 3.54
CA GLY A 87 10.96 -10.47 2.58
C GLY A 87 11.89 -9.29 2.47
N THR A 88 12.87 -9.45 1.59
CA THR A 88 13.83 -8.41 1.23
C THR A 88 13.92 -8.26 -0.28
N ILE A 89 14.44 -7.12 -0.74
CA ILE A 89 14.71 -6.87 -2.16
C ILE A 89 16.22 -6.78 -2.35
N GLY A 90 16.76 -7.63 -3.21
CA GLY A 90 18.18 -7.61 -3.60
C GLY A 90 19.12 -7.99 -2.48
N VAL A 91 19.21 -7.20 -1.43
CA VAL A 91 20.08 -7.44 -0.28
C VAL A 91 19.25 -7.96 0.90
N PRO A 92 19.65 -9.07 1.57
CA PRO A 92 18.88 -9.63 2.68
C PRO A 92 19.07 -8.83 3.98
N VAL A 93 18.84 -7.53 3.92
CA VAL A 93 19.02 -6.60 5.04
C VAL A 93 17.83 -5.65 5.12
N ARG A 94 17.34 -5.39 6.34
CA ARG A 94 16.36 -4.36 6.62
C ARG A 94 16.90 -3.38 7.63
N ILE A 95 16.85 -2.08 7.27
CA ILE A 95 17.28 -0.99 8.16
C ILE A 95 16.13 0.03 8.24
N GLY A 96 15.59 0.22 9.44
CA GLY A 96 14.49 1.17 9.66
C GLY A 96 13.14 0.74 9.07
N ALA A 97 13.05 -0.49 8.54
CA ALA A 97 11.83 -1.07 8.00
C ALA A 97 11.74 -2.53 8.46
N PRO A 98 11.35 -2.77 9.72
CA PRO A 98 11.32 -4.12 10.26
C PRO A 98 10.33 -5.01 9.49
N ALA A 99 10.65 -6.28 9.39
CA ALA A 99 9.73 -7.28 8.86
C ALA A 99 8.46 -7.32 9.72
N GLU A 100 7.29 -7.46 9.07
CA GLU A 100 6.04 -7.48 9.80
C GLU A 100 5.04 -8.50 9.25
N VAL A 101 4.22 -9.01 10.16
CA VAL A 101 2.94 -9.66 9.85
C VAL A 101 1.88 -8.80 10.52
N THR A 102 0.97 -8.28 9.71
CA THR A 102 -0.05 -7.32 10.17
C THR A 102 -1.41 -8.00 10.27
N VAL A 103 -2.10 -7.76 11.37
CA VAL A 103 -3.50 -8.15 11.52
C VAL A 103 -4.37 -6.92 11.38
N LEU A 104 -5.25 -6.92 10.39
CA LEU A 104 -6.22 -5.85 10.18
C LEU A 104 -7.56 -6.30 10.74
N ARG A 105 -8.11 -5.50 11.63
CA ARG A 105 -9.49 -5.71 12.14
C ARG A 105 -10.42 -4.79 11.36
N LEU A 106 -11.39 -5.38 10.70
CA LEU A 106 -12.42 -4.64 9.98
C LEU A 106 -13.68 -4.64 10.85
N CYS A 107 -14.20 -3.45 11.12
CA CYS A 107 -15.37 -3.30 11.97
C CYS A 107 -16.46 -2.59 11.18
N ALA A 108 -17.70 -3.06 11.33
CA ALA A 108 -18.86 -2.32 10.83
C ALA A 108 -19.07 -1.08 11.71
N THR A 109 -19.45 0.00 11.07
CA THR A 109 -19.77 1.26 11.75
C THR A 109 -21.27 1.43 11.95
#